data_e699412858d779c4987fe3f3dfb0963f
#
_entry.id   e699412858d779c4987fe3f3dfb0963f
#
_cell.length_a   1.000
_cell.length_b   1.000
_cell.length_c   1.000
_cell.angle_alpha   90.00
_cell.angle_beta   90.00
_cell.angle_gamma   90.00
#
_symmetry.space_group_name_H-M   'P 1'
#
loop_
_entity.id
_entity.type
_entity.pdbx_description
1 polymer ?
#
loop_
_entity_poly.entity_id
_entity_poly.type
_entity_poly.pdbx_seq_one_letter_code
_entity_poly.pdbx_strand_id
1 'polypeptide(L)'
;MGFAALTCALLALPPGQEPAPRLAVIRPAPDFTLTDQDGKEVRASDLRGKVLLVSFIFTTCNGTCPATTHRMAKVRQLVTDKDVVFLSITLDPARDKPEVLRNYIRLYDLDVSRWHFLTGPPEMVAKVIEAWGMWAKPAPNGQLDHPSRIFLVDRKQRVREIYNVDLLRPADVAEDIAELRKER
;
A
#
# COMPACT_ATOMS: atom_id res chain seq x y z
N MET A 1 55.11 29.77 11.14
CA MET A 1 53.81 29.47 10.51
C MET A 1 53.56 27.99 10.70
N GLY A 2 52.74 27.62 11.70
CA GLY A 2 52.46 26.24 12.05
C GLY A 2 51.08 25.85 11.48
N PHE A 3 51.04 24.87 10.60
CA PHE A 3 49.81 24.26 10.14
C PHE A 3 49.30 23.24 11.16
N ALA A 4 48.22 23.53 11.84
CA ALA A 4 47.50 22.57 12.68
C ALA A 4 46.69 21.66 11.76
N ALA A 5 47.08 20.39 11.67
CA ALA A 5 46.29 19.36 10.98
C ALA A 5 45.08 18.97 11.85
N LEU A 6 43.88 19.31 11.37
CA LEU A 6 42.63 18.93 11.99
C LEU A 6 42.36 17.45 11.62
N THR A 7 42.68 16.54 12.53
CA THR A 7 42.33 15.11 12.40
C THR A 7 40.84 14.95 12.66
N CYS A 8 40.05 14.70 11.60
CA CYS A 8 38.65 14.31 11.69
C CYS A 8 38.59 12.88 12.23
N ALA A 9 38.28 12.72 13.51
CA ALA A 9 38.02 11.40 14.09
C ALA A 9 36.69 10.88 13.57
N LEU A 10 36.72 9.86 12.73
CA LEU A 10 35.54 9.05 12.45
C LEU A 10 35.11 8.36 13.74
N LEU A 11 34.01 8.79 14.32
CA LEU A 11 33.36 8.09 15.43
C LEU A 11 32.83 6.76 14.89
N ALA A 12 33.57 5.69 15.13
CA ALA A 12 33.09 4.32 14.86
C ALA A 12 31.96 4.01 15.83
N LEU A 13 30.81 3.55 15.28
CA LEU A 13 29.69 3.03 16.06
C LEU A 13 30.17 1.84 16.91
N PRO A 14 29.69 1.67 18.16
CA PRO A 14 30.07 0.56 19.02
C PRO A 14 29.69 -0.77 18.34
N PRO A 15 30.53 -1.82 18.46
CA PRO A 15 30.26 -3.12 17.88
C PRO A 15 28.97 -3.71 18.50
N GLY A 16 27.96 -4.00 17.65
CA GLY A 16 26.69 -4.61 18.03
C GLY A 16 25.45 -3.74 17.79
N GLN A 17 25.56 -2.48 17.37
CA GLN A 17 24.42 -1.70 16.95
C GLN A 17 24.21 -1.88 15.43
N GLU A 18 23.25 -2.73 15.05
CA GLU A 18 22.77 -2.70 13.67
C GLU A 18 22.17 -1.31 13.39
N PRO A 19 22.45 -0.71 12.23
CA PRO A 19 21.84 0.56 11.87
C PRO A 19 20.32 0.45 11.96
N ALA A 20 19.68 1.44 12.56
CA ALA A 20 18.23 1.48 12.67
C ALA A 20 17.62 1.28 11.28
N PRO A 21 16.57 0.45 11.16
CA PRO A 21 15.95 0.20 9.86
C PRO A 21 15.49 1.52 9.24
N ARG A 22 15.77 1.70 7.95
CA ARG A 22 15.39 2.92 7.19
C ARG A 22 13.91 3.24 7.34
N LEU A 23 13.07 2.20 7.37
CA LEU A 23 11.62 2.31 7.55
C LEU A 23 11.25 1.88 8.97
N ALA A 24 10.81 2.83 9.79
CA ALA A 24 10.34 2.54 11.14
C ALA A 24 9.02 1.76 11.13
N VAL A 25 8.73 1.03 12.21
CA VAL A 25 7.41 0.43 12.42
C VAL A 25 6.46 1.52 12.89
N ILE A 26 5.40 1.79 12.11
CA ILE A 26 4.38 2.79 12.46
C ILE A 26 3.33 2.16 13.39
N ARG A 27 2.76 1.02 12.98
CA ARG A 27 1.74 0.28 13.75
C ARG A 27 1.51 -1.11 13.15
N PRO A 28 0.84 -2.03 13.85
CA PRO A 28 0.33 -3.25 13.22
C PRO A 28 -0.62 -2.92 12.06
N ALA A 29 -0.54 -3.68 10.97
CA ALA A 29 -1.53 -3.61 9.91
C ALA A 29 -2.86 -4.21 10.39
N PRO A 30 -4.00 -3.57 10.12
CA PRO A 30 -5.30 -4.10 10.48
C PRO A 30 -5.60 -5.42 9.77
N ASP A 31 -6.24 -6.33 10.49
CA ASP A 31 -6.76 -7.57 9.92
C ASP A 31 -7.99 -7.29 9.05
N PHE A 32 -8.24 -8.16 8.07
CA PHE A 32 -9.42 -8.10 7.23
C PHE A 32 -9.75 -9.47 6.64
N THR A 33 -11.03 -9.66 6.31
CA THR A 33 -11.53 -10.72 5.44
C THR A 33 -12.47 -10.08 4.44
N LEU A 34 -12.09 -10.06 3.17
CA LEU A 34 -12.81 -9.42 2.08
C LEU A 34 -12.87 -10.36 0.87
N THR A 35 -13.63 -9.97 -0.16
CA THR A 35 -13.79 -10.74 -1.41
C THR A 35 -13.06 -10.02 -2.54
N ASP A 36 -12.30 -10.75 -3.35
CA ASP A 36 -11.60 -10.17 -4.48
C ASP A 36 -12.51 -10.07 -5.74
N GLN A 37 -11.96 -9.54 -6.82
CA GLN A 37 -12.63 -9.38 -8.12
C GLN A 37 -13.09 -10.70 -8.73
N ASP A 38 -12.54 -11.85 -8.32
CA ASP A 38 -12.91 -13.18 -8.81
C ASP A 38 -13.91 -13.89 -7.89
N GLY A 39 -14.38 -13.19 -6.84
CA GLY A 39 -15.31 -13.73 -5.86
C GLY A 39 -14.65 -14.62 -4.81
N LYS A 40 -13.32 -14.65 -4.75
CA LYS A 40 -12.56 -15.42 -3.76
C LYS A 40 -12.38 -14.63 -2.48
N GLU A 41 -12.49 -15.32 -1.36
CA GLU A 41 -12.15 -14.75 -0.06
C GLU A 41 -10.64 -14.53 0.06
N VAL A 42 -10.25 -13.34 0.56
CA VAL A 42 -8.88 -12.96 0.85
C VAL A 42 -8.81 -12.49 2.31
N ARG A 43 -7.97 -13.15 3.09
CA ARG A 43 -7.72 -12.80 4.50
C ARG A 43 -6.34 -12.19 4.64
N ALA A 44 -6.21 -11.19 5.49
CA ALA A 44 -4.90 -10.62 5.81
C ALA A 44 -3.93 -11.69 6.36
N SER A 45 -4.45 -12.66 7.14
CA SER A 45 -3.66 -13.77 7.69
C SER A 45 -2.98 -14.63 6.62
N ASP A 46 -3.62 -14.81 5.45
CA ASP A 46 -3.11 -15.63 4.35
C ASP A 46 -1.98 -14.91 3.58
N LEU A 47 -1.82 -13.62 3.82
CA LEU A 47 -0.78 -12.77 3.24
C LEU A 47 0.43 -12.57 4.17
N ARG A 48 0.50 -13.28 5.30
CA ARG A 48 1.68 -13.27 6.17
C ARG A 48 2.92 -13.76 5.41
N GLY A 49 4.06 -13.15 5.69
CA GLY A 49 5.29 -13.45 4.96
C GLY A 49 5.42 -12.72 3.63
N LYS A 50 4.38 -11.98 3.19
CA LYS A 50 4.40 -11.13 2.00
C LYS A 50 4.59 -9.66 2.38
N VAL A 51 5.20 -8.89 1.50
CA VAL A 51 5.18 -7.42 1.54
C VAL A 51 3.93 -6.97 0.82
N LEU A 52 3.14 -6.08 1.44
CA LEU A 52 1.89 -5.61 0.86
C LEU A 52 1.97 -4.13 0.53
N LEU A 53 1.45 -3.75 -0.65
CA LEU A 53 1.18 -2.37 -1.01
C LEU A 53 -0.34 -2.19 -1.10
N VAL A 54 -0.92 -1.42 -0.17
CA VAL A 54 -2.37 -1.32 0.03
C VAL A 54 -2.85 0.07 -0.35
N SER A 55 -3.81 0.17 -1.25
CA SER A 55 -4.49 1.40 -1.67
C SER A 55 -5.99 1.32 -1.43
N PHE A 56 -6.63 2.49 -1.44
CA PHE A 56 -8.09 2.63 -1.33
C PHE A 56 -8.61 3.39 -2.53
N ILE A 57 -9.61 2.83 -3.21
CA ILE A 57 -10.18 3.38 -4.44
C ILE A 57 -11.70 3.19 -4.46
N PHE A 58 -12.40 3.81 -5.42
CA PHE A 58 -13.73 3.40 -5.86
C PHE A 58 -13.85 3.60 -7.38
N THR A 59 -14.60 2.72 -8.05
CA THR A 59 -14.55 2.60 -9.51
C THR A 59 -15.16 3.79 -10.25
N THR A 60 -16.08 4.52 -9.62
CA THR A 60 -16.75 5.69 -10.20
C THR A 60 -16.04 7.03 -9.88
N CYS A 61 -14.83 6.96 -9.30
CA CYS A 61 -14.05 8.15 -8.99
C CYS A 61 -13.56 8.85 -10.27
N ASN A 62 -13.85 10.13 -10.38
CA ASN A 62 -13.33 11.00 -11.44
C ASN A 62 -12.15 11.89 -10.99
N GLY A 63 -11.63 11.65 -9.78
CA GLY A 63 -10.56 12.42 -9.15
C GLY A 63 -9.24 11.64 -9.06
N THR A 64 -8.81 11.33 -7.84
CA THR A 64 -7.46 10.78 -7.55
C THR A 64 -7.34 9.27 -7.76
N CYS A 65 -8.44 8.47 -7.79
CA CYS A 65 -8.35 7.02 -7.92
C CYS A 65 -7.67 6.54 -9.22
N PRO A 66 -7.92 7.13 -10.40
CA PRO A 66 -7.18 6.81 -11.61
C PRO A 66 -5.66 7.02 -11.44
N ALA A 67 -5.26 8.12 -10.82
CA ALA A 67 -3.84 8.40 -10.52
C ALA A 67 -3.26 7.39 -9.53
N THR A 68 -4.01 7.01 -8.48
CA THR A 68 -3.63 5.97 -7.52
C THR A 68 -3.38 4.66 -8.23
N THR A 69 -4.34 4.20 -9.05
CA THR A 69 -4.24 2.96 -9.81
C THR A 69 -3.04 2.99 -10.76
N HIS A 70 -2.83 4.09 -11.48
CA HIS A 70 -1.68 4.23 -12.39
C HIS A 70 -0.34 4.14 -11.62
N ARG A 71 -0.22 4.81 -10.48
CA ARG A 71 1.00 4.76 -9.64
C ARG A 71 1.25 3.36 -9.10
N MET A 72 0.21 2.68 -8.62
CA MET A 72 0.29 1.28 -8.20
C MET A 72 0.77 0.37 -9.34
N ALA A 73 0.24 0.55 -10.55
CA ALA A 73 0.66 -0.20 -11.74
C ALA A 73 2.13 0.07 -12.10
N LYS A 74 2.60 1.32 -11.98
CA LYS A 74 4.01 1.67 -12.19
C LYS A 74 4.93 1.02 -11.15
N VAL A 75 4.57 1.04 -9.87
CA VAL A 75 5.33 0.31 -8.83
C VAL A 75 5.37 -1.17 -9.16
N ARG A 76 4.25 -1.77 -9.56
CA ARG A 76 4.16 -3.18 -9.90
C ARG A 76 5.07 -3.57 -11.09
N GLN A 77 5.25 -2.70 -12.07
CA GLN A 77 6.19 -2.89 -13.19
C GLN A 77 7.65 -2.89 -12.72
N LEU A 78 7.99 -2.08 -11.70
CA LEU A 78 9.34 -1.99 -11.14
C LEU A 78 9.65 -3.14 -10.18
N VAL A 79 8.61 -3.73 -9.55
CA VAL A 79 8.75 -4.78 -8.55
C VAL A 79 8.27 -6.11 -9.11
N THR A 80 9.22 -6.98 -9.47
CA THR A 80 8.93 -8.29 -10.09
C THR A 80 8.81 -9.44 -9.09
N ASP A 81 9.13 -9.21 -7.81
CA ASP A 81 9.12 -10.23 -6.77
C ASP A 81 7.70 -10.76 -6.50
N LYS A 82 7.59 -12.10 -6.49
CA LYS A 82 6.33 -12.82 -6.24
C LYS A 82 5.85 -12.71 -4.78
N ASP A 83 6.72 -12.31 -3.86
CA ASP A 83 6.37 -12.10 -2.45
C ASP A 83 5.86 -10.69 -2.15
N VAL A 84 5.71 -9.86 -3.18
CA VAL A 84 5.05 -8.56 -3.06
C VAL A 84 3.65 -8.65 -3.64
N VAL A 85 2.65 -8.36 -2.82
CA VAL A 85 1.22 -8.41 -3.17
C VAL A 85 0.63 -7.01 -3.12
N PHE A 86 -0.17 -6.68 -4.12
CA PHE A 86 -0.87 -5.40 -4.25
C PHE A 86 -2.33 -5.58 -3.85
N LEU A 87 -2.86 -4.63 -3.09
CA LEU A 87 -4.26 -4.64 -2.66
C LEU A 87 -4.89 -3.28 -2.97
N SER A 88 -6.05 -3.30 -3.61
CA SER A 88 -6.90 -2.11 -3.78
C SER A 88 -8.25 -2.38 -3.12
N ILE A 89 -8.50 -1.75 -1.98
CA ILE A 89 -9.73 -1.94 -1.19
C ILE A 89 -10.74 -0.87 -1.63
N THR A 90 -11.97 -1.29 -1.92
CA THR A 90 -13.01 -0.33 -2.30
C THR A 90 -13.44 0.56 -1.14
N LEU A 91 -13.73 1.83 -1.46
CA LEU A 91 -14.40 2.77 -0.57
C LEU A 91 -15.93 2.79 -0.79
N ASP A 92 -16.42 2.07 -1.82
CA ASP A 92 -17.83 2.07 -2.24
C ASP A 92 -18.35 0.65 -2.50
N PRO A 93 -18.44 -0.19 -1.47
CA PRO A 93 -18.85 -1.59 -1.62
C PRO A 93 -20.31 -1.75 -2.09
N ALA A 94 -21.11 -0.69 -2.01
CA ALA A 94 -22.47 -0.71 -2.53
C ALA A 94 -22.48 -0.81 -4.06
N ARG A 95 -21.61 -0.07 -4.74
CA ARG A 95 -21.45 -0.04 -6.20
C ARG A 95 -20.40 -1.04 -6.69
N ASP A 96 -19.28 -1.14 -6.00
CA ASP A 96 -18.08 -1.90 -6.42
C ASP A 96 -18.23 -3.40 -6.09
N LYS A 97 -19.11 -4.09 -6.83
CA LYS A 97 -19.23 -5.55 -6.76
C LYS A 97 -18.06 -6.22 -7.53
N PRO A 98 -17.79 -7.52 -7.32
CA PRO A 98 -16.69 -8.21 -8.01
C PRO A 98 -16.68 -8.01 -9.52
N GLU A 99 -17.82 -8.06 -10.19
CA GLU A 99 -17.91 -7.84 -11.63
C GLU A 99 -17.56 -6.39 -12.04
N VAL A 100 -17.92 -5.40 -11.22
CA VAL A 100 -17.60 -3.99 -11.45
C VAL A 100 -16.09 -3.78 -11.31
N LEU A 101 -15.47 -4.40 -10.31
CA LEU A 101 -14.02 -4.40 -10.14
C LEU A 101 -13.31 -5.07 -11.31
N ARG A 102 -13.83 -6.21 -11.85
CA ARG A 102 -13.28 -6.81 -13.08
C ARG A 102 -13.36 -5.88 -14.28
N ASN A 103 -14.45 -5.13 -14.42
CA ASN A 103 -14.58 -4.16 -15.50
C ASN A 103 -13.57 -3.02 -15.35
N TYR A 104 -13.36 -2.52 -14.13
CA TYR A 104 -12.35 -1.52 -13.82
C TYR A 104 -10.94 -2.01 -14.17
N ILE A 105 -10.58 -3.24 -13.78
CA ILE A 105 -9.31 -3.88 -14.10
C ILE A 105 -9.09 -3.91 -15.62
N ARG A 106 -10.11 -4.32 -16.38
CA ARG A 106 -10.03 -4.37 -17.86
C ARG A 106 -9.90 -2.99 -18.48
N LEU A 107 -10.60 -1.98 -17.94
CA LEU A 107 -10.54 -0.61 -18.43
C LEU A 107 -9.12 -0.03 -18.35
N TYR A 108 -8.37 -0.40 -17.29
CA TYR A 108 -7.00 0.08 -17.07
C TYR A 108 -5.93 -0.92 -17.53
N ASP A 109 -6.31 -2.02 -18.19
CA ASP A 109 -5.40 -3.07 -18.69
C ASP A 109 -4.39 -3.53 -17.60
N LEU A 110 -4.92 -3.85 -16.41
CA LEU A 110 -4.09 -4.18 -15.25
C LEU A 110 -3.71 -5.66 -15.22
N ASP A 111 -2.42 -5.93 -15.02
CA ASP A 111 -1.95 -7.26 -14.65
C ASP A 111 -2.24 -7.53 -13.18
N VAL A 112 -3.21 -8.39 -12.90
CA VAL A 112 -3.69 -8.73 -11.56
C VAL A 112 -3.10 -10.04 -11.02
N SER A 113 -2.04 -10.59 -11.59
CA SER A 113 -1.47 -11.87 -11.11
C SER A 113 -1.02 -11.83 -9.64
N ARG A 114 -0.76 -10.65 -9.10
CA ARG A 114 -0.39 -10.37 -7.70
C ARG A 114 -1.11 -9.14 -7.15
N TRP A 115 -2.27 -8.80 -7.71
CA TRP A 115 -3.01 -7.61 -7.32
C TRP A 115 -4.49 -7.95 -7.15
N HIS A 116 -4.98 -7.87 -5.91
CA HIS A 116 -6.37 -8.11 -5.58
C HIS A 116 -7.12 -6.79 -5.40
N PHE A 117 -8.27 -6.69 -6.05
CA PHE A 117 -9.23 -5.61 -5.86
C PHE A 117 -10.33 -6.13 -4.94
N LEU A 118 -10.41 -5.56 -3.73
CA LEU A 118 -11.16 -6.12 -2.63
C LEU A 118 -12.45 -5.35 -2.37
N THR A 119 -13.52 -6.10 -2.16
CA THR A 119 -14.85 -5.61 -1.78
C THR A 119 -15.48 -6.56 -0.75
N GLY A 120 -16.71 -6.30 -0.32
CA GLY A 120 -17.44 -7.17 0.61
C GLY A 120 -18.74 -6.53 1.07
N PRO A 121 -19.38 -7.08 2.11
CA PRO A 121 -20.51 -6.45 2.76
C PRO A 121 -20.15 -5.04 3.22
N PRO A 122 -21.03 -4.03 3.01
CA PRO A 122 -20.72 -2.63 3.31
C PRO A 122 -20.24 -2.40 4.75
N GLU A 123 -20.84 -3.08 5.71
CA GLU A 123 -20.48 -2.98 7.14
C GLU A 123 -19.08 -3.56 7.45
N MET A 124 -18.67 -4.58 6.70
CA MET A 124 -17.32 -5.17 6.83
C MET A 124 -16.27 -4.25 6.22
N VAL A 125 -16.54 -3.73 5.02
CA VAL A 125 -15.63 -2.79 4.35
C VAL A 125 -15.49 -1.50 5.16
N ALA A 126 -16.59 -0.98 5.75
CA ALA A 126 -16.54 0.20 6.62
C ALA A 126 -15.61 0.00 7.81
N LYS A 127 -15.69 -1.16 8.50
CA LYS A 127 -14.77 -1.51 9.60
C LYS A 127 -13.31 -1.57 9.15
N VAL A 128 -13.05 -2.12 7.97
CA VAL A 128 -11.68 -2.18 7.39
C VAL A 128 -11.18 -0.77 7.11
N ILE A 129 -11.97 0.07 6.44
CA ILE A 129 -11.64 1.47 6.15
C ILE A 129 -11.25 2.21 7.44
N GLU A 130 -12.08 2.12 8.48
CA GLU A 130 -11.86 2.75 9.78
C GLU A 130 -10.58 2.23 10.45
N ALA A 131 -10.38 0.91 10.48
CA ALA A 131 -9.19 0.28 11.07
C ALA A 131 -7.89 0.74 10.38
N TRP A 132 -7.94 1.00 9.07
CA TRP A 132 -6.80 1.56 8.33
C TRP A 132 -6.60 3.07 8.58
N GLY A 133 -7.45 3.72 9.38
CA GLY A 133 -7.41 5.17 9.58
C GLY A 133 -7.80 5.95 8.32
N MET A 134 -8.60 5.30 7.49
CA MET A 134 -9.22 5.88 6.31
C MET A 134 -10.67 6.24 6.63
N TRP A 135 -11.26 7.05 5.80
CA TRP A 135 -12.69 7.39 5.84
C TRP A 135 -13.16 7.71 4.42
N ALA A 136 -14.47 7.55 4.18
CA ALA A 136 -15.13 7.96 2.95
C ALA A 136 -16.44 8.67 3.31
N LYS A 137 -16.66 9.86 2.76
CA LYS A 137 -17.86 10.68 3.01
C LYS A 137 -18.51 11.02 1.68
N PRO A 138 -19.84 11.00 1.59
CA PRO A 138 -20.55 11.46 0.39
C PRO A 138 -20.14 12.89 0.03
N ALA A 139 -19.84 13.08 -1.23
CA ALA A 139 -19.52 14.37 -1.84
C ALA A 139 -20.52 14.64 -2.99
N PRO A 140 -20.58 15.87 -3.53
CA PRO A 140 -21.44 16.18 -4.67
C PRO A 140 -21.25 15.24 -5.86
N ASN A 141 -22.30 15.09 -6.67
CA ASN A 141 -22.28 14.29 -7.90
C ASN A 141 -21.98 12.78 -7.70
N GLY A 142 -22.35 12.23 -6.53
CA GLY A 142 -22.15 10.82 -6.22
C GLY A 142 -20.69 10.41 -6.01
N GLN A 143 -19.80 11.39 -5.83
CA GLN A 143 -18.41 11.16 -5.47
C GLN A 143 -18.26 10.90 -3.97
N LEU A 144 -17.08 10.43 -3.57
CA LEU A 144 -16.68 10.29 -2.18
C LEU A 144 -15.46 11.15 -1.91
N ASP A 145 -15.52 11.91 -0.83
CA ASP A 145 -14.35 12.56 -0.26
C ASP A 145 -13.60 11.59 0.65
N HIS A 146 -12.29 11.46 0.49
CA HIS A 146 -11.46 10.51 1.23
C HIS A 146 -9.97 10.90 1.17
N PRO A 147 -9.15 10.48 2.14
CA PRO A 147 -7.69 10.63 2.04
C PRO A 147 -7.10 9.79 0.89
N SER A 148 -6.16 10.36 0.14
CA SER A 148 -5.43 9.64 -0.91
C SER A 148 -4.13 9.07 -0.35
N ARG A 149 -4.18 7.84 0.20
CA ARG A 149 -3.05 7.18 0.86
C ARG A 149 -2.79 5.80 0.29
N ILE A 150 -1.50 5.43 0.28
CA ILE A 150 -1.03 4.07 -0.01
C ILE A 150 -0.17 3.64 1.18
N PHE A 151 -0.37 2.41 1.66
CA PHE A 151 0.31 1.86 2.82
C PHE A 151 1.28 0.75 2.39
N LEU A 152 2.50 0.80 2.89
CA LEU A 152 3.49 -0.27 2.74
C LEU A 152 3.52 -1.10 4.02
N VAL A 153 3.33 -2.41 3.89
CA VAL A 153 3.26 -3.37 5.00
C VAL A 153 4.35 -4.42 4.84
N ASP A 154 5.05 -4.71 5.92
CA ASP A 154 6.10 -5.72 5.94
C ASP A 154 5.57 -7.16 6.10
N ARG A 155 6.48 -8.15 5.99
CA ARG A 155 6.17 -9.57 6.13
C ARG A 155 5.58 -9.97 7.48
N LYS A 156 5.78 -9.15 8.52
CA LYS A 156 5.25 -9.35 9.89
C LYS A 156 3.92 -8.62 10.10
N GLN A 157 3.27 -8.16 9.02
CA GLN A 157 2.00 -7.42 9.04
C GLN A 157 2.10 -6.13 9.86
N ARG A 158 3.15 -5.33 9.63
CA ARG A 158 3.34 -4.02 10.26
C ARG A 158 3.40 -2.95 9.18
N VAL A 159 2.66 -1.87 9.37
CA VAL A 159 2.73 -0.68 8.49
C VAL A 159 4.09 -0.02 8.71
N ARG A 160 4.83 0.19 7.62
CA ARG A 160 6.18 0.73 7.61
C ARG A 160 6.26 2.10 6.93
N GLU A 161 5.34 2.37 6.01
CA GLU A 161 5.26 3.67 5.34
C GLU A 161 3.81 3.98 4.94
N ILE A 162 3.48 5.27 4.88
CA ILE A 162 2.18 5.79 4.43
C ILE A 162 2.45 6.92 3.43
N TYR A 163 2.28 6.61 2.15
CA TYR A 163 2.50 7.57 1.09
C TYR A 163 1.27 8.44 0.84
N ASN A 164 1.49 9.72 0.64
CA ASN A 164 0.50 10.58 -0.02
C ASN A 164 0.59 10.33 -1.54
N VAL A 165 -0.55 10.01 -2.17
CA VAL A 165 -0.60 9.69 -3.59
C VAL A 165 -0.05 10.83 -4.45
N ASP A 166 -0.31 12.10 -4.11
CA ASP A 166 0.10 13.24 -4.92
C ASP A 166 1.62 13.42 -4.96
N LEU A 167 2.31 13.03 -3.90
CA LEU A 167 3.77 13.14 -3.77
C LEU A 167 4.52 11.85 -4.09
N LEU A 168 3.80 10.73 -4.27
CA LEU A 168 4.39 9.42 -4.45
C LEU A 168 5.15 9.32 -5.78
N ARG A 169 6.42 8.93 -5.69
CA ARG A 169 7.23 8.52 -6.84
C ARG A 169 7.37 6.99 -6.84
N PRO A 170 6.95 6.29 -7.91
CA PRO A 170 6.98 4.83 -7.97
C PRO A 170 8.37 4.21 -7.71
N ALA A 171 9.45 4.88 -8.09
CA ALA A 171 10.81 4.42 -7.85
C ALA A 171 11.14 4.36 -6.35
N ASP A 172 10.76 5.39 -5.58
CA ASP A 172 11.01 5.43 -4.14
C ASP A 172 10.28 4.28 -3.41
N VAL A 173 9.01 4.02 -3.82
CA VAL A 173 8.24 2.89 -3.28
C VAL A 173 8.89 1.55 -3.60
N ALA A 174 9.44 1.41 -4.82
CA ALA A 174 10.16 0.18 -5.21
C ALA A 174 11.44 -0.01 -4.40
N GLU A 175 12.17 1.07 -4.10
CA GLU A 175 13.35 1.04 -3.20
C GLU A 175 12.96 0.65 -1.78
N ASP A 176 11.90 1.22 -1.22
CA ASP A 176 11.39 0.90 0.12
C ASP A 176 10.95 -0.57 0.21
N ILE A 177 10.27 -1.09 -0.82
CA ILE A 177 9.93 -2.51 -0.92
C ILE A 177 11.20 -3.39 -0.94
N ALA A 178 12.22 -2.99 -1.72
CA ALA A 178 13.48 -3.72 -1.80
C ALA A 178 14.20 -3.74 -0.44
N GLU A 179 14.10 -2.67 0.35
CA GLU A 179 14.66 -2.61 1.70
C GLU A 179 13.95 -3.57 2.65
N LEU A 180 12.60 -3.55 2.69
CA LEU A 180 11.82 -4.47 3.54
C LEU A 180 12.06 -5.95 3.21
N ARG A 181 12.43 -6.26 1.97
CA ARG A 181 12.74 -7.63 1.56
C ARG A 181 14.05 -8.17 2.15
N LYS A 182 14.97 -7.30 2.52
CA LYS A 182 16.24 -7.66 3.18
C LYS A 182 16.03 -8.00 4.66
N GLU A 183 14.97 -7.48 5.28
CA GLU A 183 14.61 -7.80 6.66
C GLU A 183 14.07 -9.24 6.76
N ARG A 184 14.59 -10.02 7.71
CA ARG A 184 14.17 -11.40 8.01
C ARG A 184 13.02 -11.48 9.01
#